data_be1d18d89db0adc475d9185e551e3737
#
_entry.id   be1d18d89db0adc475d9185e551e3737
#
_cell.length_a   1.000
_cell.length_b   1.000
_cell.length_c   1.000
_cell.angle_alpha   90.00
_cell.angle_beta   90.00
_cell.angle_gamma   90.00
#
_symmetry.space_group_name_H-M   'P 1'
#
loop_
_entity.id
_entity.type
_entity.pdbx_description
1 polymer ?
#
loop_
_entity_poly.entity_id
_entity_poly.type
_entity_poly.pdbx_seq_one_letter_code
_entity_poly.pdbx_strand_id
1 'polypeptide(L)'
;MMTQQSEDLTVILSRNGNLTYRFTTPLLERYEYALEPYTEFRKGIHIETYNDSTHQVESSLTANYAILLEKQQLWEAKGNVVVEKSDGKTL
;
A
#
# COMPACT_ATOMS: atom_id res chain seq x y z
N MET A 1 -15.97 7.61 -12.21
CA MET A 1 -16.94 6.84 -11.39
C MET A 1 -16.22 5.75 -10.63
N MET A 2 -16.49 5.66 -9.34
CA MET A 2 -15.90 4.62 -8.49
C MET A 2 -16.49 3.26 -8.86
N THR A 3 -15.63 2.27 -9.10
CA THR A 3 -16.06 0.93 -9.51
C THR A 3 -16.00 -0.08 -8.39
N GLN A 4 -15.24 0.21 -7.33
CA GLN A 4 -15.11 -0.69 -6.20
C GLN A 4 -14.79 0.13 -4.95
N GLN A 5 -15.39 -0.29 -3.84
CA GLN A 5 -15.10 0.29 -2.53
C GLN A 5 -14.96 -0.84 -1.52
N SER A 6 -13.94 -0.75 -0.68
CA SER A 6 -13.71 -1.70 0.41
C SER A 6 -13.33 -0.94 1.67
N GLU A 7 -13.83 -1.38 2.81
CA GLU A 7 -13.52 -0.79 4.11
C GLU A 7 -12.75 -1.79 4.96
N ASP A 8 -11.85 -1.27 5.80
CA ASP A 8 -11.07 -2.07 6.73
C ASP A 8 -10.42 -3.27 6.04
N LEU A 9 -9.70 -2.97 4.95
CA LEU A 9 -9.15 -3.99 4.07
C LEU A 9 -7.70 -4.29 4.43
N THR A 10 -7.37 -5.59 4.44
CA THR A 10 -5.99 -6.06 4.52
C THR A 10 -5.71 -6.87 3.26
N VAL A 11 -4.66 -6.47 2.52
CA VAL A 11 -4.24 -7.17 1.31
C VAL A 11 -2.85 -7.73 1.52
N ILE A 12 -2.69 -9.00 1.23
CA ILE A 12 -1.42 -9.71 1.34
C ILE A 12 -1.01 -10.12 -0.05
N LEU A 13 0.18 -9.72 -0.47
CA LEU A 13 0.73 -10.09 -1.78
C LEU A 13 1.94 -10.97 -1.57
N SER A 14 1.94 -12.11 -2.25
CA SER A 14 3.02 -13.07 -2.15
C SER A 14 3.55 -13.38 -3.55
N ARG A 15 4.82 -13.78 -3.61
CA ARG A 15 5.47 -14.18 -4.85
C ARG A 15 6.18 -15.52 -4.60
N ASN A 16 5.87 -16.51 -5.45
CA ASN A 16 6.47 -17.83 -5.35
C ASN A 16 6.28 -18.48 -3.97
N GLY A 17 5.10 -18.22 -3.36
CA GLY A 17 4.79 -18.76 -2.04
C GLY A 17 5.38 -18.00 -0.87
N ASN A 18 6.17 -16.97 -1.13
CA ASN A 18 6.77 -16.13 -0.09
C ASN A 18 5.99 -14.83 0.05
N LEU A 19 5.72 -14.43 1.30
CA LEU A 19 5.06 -13.17 1.59
C LEU A 19 5.97 -12.04 1.17
N THR A 20 5.48 -11.16 0.30
CA THR A 20 6.26 -10.03 -0.22
C THR A 20 5.93 -8.75 0.51
N TYR A 21 4.65 -8.41 0.57
CA TYR A 21 4.22 -7.26 1.36
C TYR A 21 2.74 -7.39 1.72
N ARG A 22 2.37 -6.59 2.72
CA ARG A 22 1.00 -6.51 3.20
C ARG A 22 0.65 -5.04 3.38
N PHE A 23 -0.55 -4.64 2.94
CA PHE A 23 -1.03 -3.32 3.31
C PHE A 23 -2.39 -3.40 3.97
N THR A 24 -2.66 -2.43 4.84
CA THR A 24 -3.95 -2.25 5.48
C THR A 24 -4.42 -0.83 5.25
N THR A 25 -5.71 -0.66 5.06
CA THR A 25 -6.31 0.64 4.83
C THR A 25 -7.75 0.65 5.37
N PRO A 26 -8.19 1.77 5.99
CA PRO A 26 -9.59 1.90 6.38
C PRO A 26 -10.52 2.01 5.18
N LEU A 27 -10.04 2.50 4.05
CA LEU A 27 -10.90 2.72 2.88
C LEU A 27 -10.08 2.62 1.60
N LEU A 28 -10.56 1.77 0.69
CA LEU A 28 -10.02 1.65 -0.66
C LEU A 28 -11.13 2.01 -1.63
N GLU A 29 -10.82 2.92 -2.58
CA GLU A 29 -11.75 3.31 -3.63
C GLU A 29 -11.05 3.16 -4.97
N ARG A 30 -11.62 2.36 -5.85
CA ARG A 30 -11.03 2.09 -7.15
C ARG A 30 -11.84 2.76 -8.26
N TYR A 31 -11.13 3.33 -9.22
CA TYR A 31 -11.72 4.04 -10.36
C TYR A 31 -11.20 3.41 -11.64
N GLU A 32 -11.78 2.26 -11.98
CA GLU A 32 -11.30 1.38 -13.04
C GLU A 32 -11.52 1.96 -14.44
N TYR A 33 -12.63 2.69 -14.63
CA TYR A 33 -12.99 3.21 -15.94
C TYR A 33 -12.60 4.67 -16.14
N ALA A 34 -11.77 5.22 -15.26
CA ALA A 34 -11.19 6.54 -15.49
C ALA A 34 -10.23 6.47 -16.68
N LEU A 35 -9.95 7.62 -17.28
CA LEU A 35 -9.02 7.70 -18.39
C LEU A 35 -7.67 7.09 -18.00
N GLU A 36 -7.22 7.36 -16.79
CA GLU A 36 -6.10 6.65 -16.17
C GLU A 36 -6.61 5.94 -14.92
N PRO A 37 -6.81 4.62 -14.96
CA PRO A 37 -7.34 3.90 -13.81
C PRO A 37 -6.46 4.07 -12.58
N TYR A 38 -7.10 4.26 -11.44
CA TYR A 38 -6.37 4.44 -10.19
C TYR A 38 -7.15 3.89 -9.01
N THR A 39 -6.42 3.62 -7.94
CA THR A 39 -6.98 3.25 -6.63
C THR A 39 -6.54 4.30 -5.63
N GLU A 40 -7.48 4.82 -4.87
CA GLU A 40 -7.24 5.90 -3.93
C GLU A 40 -7.47 5.43 -2.50
N PHE A 41 -6.58 5.85 -1.60
CA PHE A 41 -6.61 5.53 -0.18
C PHE A 41 -6.69 6.85 0.60
N ARG A 42 -7.85 7.50 0.56
CA ARG A 42 -7.98 8.86 1.09
C ARG A 42 -8.07 8.92 2.62
N LYS A 43 -8.21 7.78 3.28
CA LYS A 43 -8.22 7.72 4.75
C LYS A 43 -6.93 7.12 5.30
N GLY A 44 -5.91 6.98 4.45
CA GLY A 44 -4.61 6.52 4.86
C GLY A 44 -4.33 5.08 4.49
N ILE A 45 -3.06 4.70 4.64
CA ILE A 45 -2.59 3.36 4.31
C ILE A 45 -1.38 3.04 5.17
N HIS A 46 -1.20 1.75 5.48
CA HIS A 46 -0.02 1.22 6.13
C HIS A 46 0.48 0.04 5.30
N ILE A 47 1.72 0.11 4.85
CA ILE A 47 2.34 -0.93 4.02
C ILE A 47 3.54 -1.49 4.75
N GLU A 48 3.64 -2.83 4.78
CA GLU A 48 4.79 -3.52 5.34
C GLU A 48 5.39 -4.42 4.27
N THR A 49 6.72 -4.38 4.12
CA THR A 49 7.45 -5.30 3.26
C THR A 49 8.19 -6.32 4.12
N TYR A 50 8.39 -7.50 3.58
CA TYR A 50 8.94 -8.62 4.33
C TYR A 50 10.21 -9.13 3.68
N ASN A 51 11.13 -9.59 4.51
CA ASN A 51 12.37 -10.21 4.04
C ASN A 51 12.07 -11.66 3.62
N ASP A 52 12.52 -12.04 2.43
CA ASP A 52 12.27 -13.37 1.89
C ASP A 52 12.91 -14.48 2.70
N SER A 53 14.05 -14.19 3.33
CA SER A 53 14.80 -15.21 4.08
C SER A 53 14.29 -15.39 5.51
N THR A 54 13.99 -14.27 6.18
CA THR A 54 13.63 -14.33 7.61
C THR A 54 12.13 -14.25 7.85
N HIS A 55 11.34 -13.83 6.84
CA HIS A 55 9.91 -13.58 6.93
C HIS A 55 9.54 -12.50 7.94
N GLN A 56 10.50 -11.66 8.29
CA GLN A 56 10.27 -10.54 9.21
C GLN A 56 10.02 -9.26 8.42
N VAL A 57 9.37 -8.30 9.08
CA VAL A 57 9.13 -7.00 8.48
C VAL A 57 10.46 -6.32 8.20
N GLU A 58 10.71 -5.99 6.95
CA GLU A 58 11.94 -5.32 6.52
C GLU A 58 11.77 -3.81 6.52
N SER A 59 10.61 -3.33 6.09
CA SER A 59 10.31 -1.91 6.09
C SER A 59 8.82 -1.70 6.22
N SER A 60 8.44 -0.49 6.61
CA SER A 60 7.03 -0.10 6.65
C SER A 60 6.88 1.34 6.18
N LEU A 61 5.71 1.66 5.64
CA LEU A 61 5.34 3.00 5.22
C LEU A 61 3.94 3.29 5.72
N THR A 62 3.75 4.44 6.33
CA THR A 62 2.45 4.92 6.77
C THR A 62 2.22 6.30 6.17
N ALA A 63 1.02 6.57 5.68
CA ALA A 63 0.67 7.85 5.11
C ALA A 63 -0.80 8.15 5.35
N ASN A 64 -1.15 9.43 5.39
CA ASN A 64 -2.55 9.85 5.52
C ASN A 64 -3.31 9.72 4.21
N TYR A 65 -2.60 9.68 3.10
CA TYR A 65 -3.19 9.59 1.77
C TYR A 65 -2.24 8.84 0.85
N ALA A 66 -2.80 8.00 0.00
CA ALA A 66 -2.03 7.36 -1.05
C ALA A 66 -2.90 7.14 -2.28
N ILE A 67 -2.27 7.05 -3.43
CA ILE A 67 -2.93 6.74 -4.69
C ILE A 67 -2.02 5.79 -5.48
N LEU A 68 -2.63 4.80 -6.11
CA LEU A 68 -1.95 3.87 -7.00
C LEU A 68 -2.43 4.13 -8.42
N LEU A 69 -1.53 4.57 -9.29
CA LEU A 69 -1.80 4.71 -10.71
C LEU A 69 -1.57 3.35 -11.35
N GLU A 70 -2.65 2.66 -11.71
CA GLU A 70 -2.59 1.23 -12.03
C GLU A 70 -1.79 0.89 -13.27
N LYS A 71 -1.95 1.66 -14.35
CA LYS A 71 -1.20 1.40 -15.59
C LYS A 71 0.29 1.57 -15.43
N GLN A 72 0.70 2.50 -14.61
CA GLN A 72 2.11 2.83 -14.39
C GLN A 72 2.69 2.08 -13.21
N GLN A 73 1.83 1.41 -12.40
CA GLN A 73 2.21 0.78 -11.16
C GLN A 73 2.99 1.75 -10.26
N LEU A 74 2.54 2.98 -10.24
CA LEU A 74 3.20 4.06 -9.52
C LEU A 74 2.37 4.43 -8.29
N TRP A 75 3.02 4.41 -7.13
CA TRP A 75 2.44 4.82 -5.87
C TRP A 75 2.85 6.25 -5.54
N GLU A 76 1.90 7.04 -5.09
CA GLU A 76 2.18 8.35 -4.51
C GLU A 76 1.56 8.39 -3.12
N ALA A 77 2.32 8.90 -2.16
CA ALA A 77 1.86 9.02 -0.78
C ALA A 77 2.13 10.42 -0.28
N LYS A 78 1.22 10.93 0.56
CA LYS A 78 1.39 12.26 1.15
C LYS A 78 0.64 12.36 2.46
N GLY A 79 1.01 13.36 3.26
CA GLY A 79 0.42 13.58 4.58
C GLY A 79 1.01 12.67 5.62
N ASN A 80 1.93 13.18 6.43
CA ASN A 80 2.60 12.45 7.50
C ASN A 80 3.17 11.12 7.03
N VAL A 81 3.90 11.15 5.90
CA VAL A 81 4.52 9.95 5.37
C VAL A 81 5.68 9.56 6.28
N VAL A 82 5.61 8.36 6.83
CA VAL A 82 6.64 7.81 7.71
C VAL A 82 7.12 6.49 7.11
N VAL A 83 8.44 6.41 6.88
CA VAL A 83 9.08 5.20 6.38
C VAL A 83 10.05 4.73 7.44
N GLU A 84 9.91 3.46 7.85
CA GLU A 84 10.78 2.85 8.85
C GLU A 84 11.41 1.59 8.25
N LYS A 85 12.66 1.33 8.65
CA LYS A 85 13.37 0.13 8.24
C LYS A 85 13.69 -0.73 9.45
N SER A 86 13.88 -2.02 9.22
CA SER A 86 14.11 -2.99 10.29
C SER A 86 15.38 -2.72 11.11
N ASP A 87 16.31 -1.92 10.58
CA ASP A 87 17.53 -1.55 11.31
C ASP A 87 17.31 -0.39 12.28
N GLY A 88 16.06 0.05 12.43
CA GLY A 88 15.70 1.13 13.34
C GLY A 88 15.86 2.52 12.77
N LYS A 89 16.26 2.64 11.52
CA LYS A 89 16.41 3.95 10.88
C LYS A 89 15.10 4.42 10.29
N THR A 90 14.81 5.70 10.49
CA THR A 90 13.64 6.34 9.90
C THR A 90 14.09 7.29 8.79
N LEU A 91 13.42 7.18 7.68
CA LEU A 91 13.71 8.02 6.51
C LEU A 91 12.76 9.22 6.43
#